data_26ba822a3864a5f6131b25f0cdc9aab5
#
_entry.id   26ba822a3864a5f6131b25f0cdc9aab5
#
_cell.length_a   1.000
_cell.length_b   1.000
_cell.length_c   1.000
_cell.angle_alpha   90.00
_cell.angle_beta   90.00
_cell.angle_gamma   90.00
#
_symmetry.space_group_name_H-M   'P 1'
#
loop_
_entity.id
_entity.type
_entity.pdbx_description
1 polymer ?
#
loop_
_entity_poly.entity_id
_entity_poly.type
_entity_poly.pdbx_seq_one_letter_code
_entity_poly.pdbx_strand_id
1 'polypeptide(L)'
;MNCNTPTDIVFSFTGFATRGGRTDEHKDGWGIAFFEGNGVRHFVDHQPAVSSPVADLIKRLPIQSKNVIAHIRKATQGEVMLENCHPFVRECWGRYWVFAHNGDLKEFAPELDGSFLPVGTTDSERAFCYILQQMRHRFGRTLPALPELTSFLRGIASEIAAYGTFNMMLSNGEALFTHCSTKLHYIIRQYPFTTANLSDEQVTVDFAEVTTPDDRVAVIVTEPLTSDEIWTQFSPGEMKVFVDGKVLAELPA
;
A
#
# COMPACT_ATOMS: atom_id res chain seq x y z
N MET A 1 4.99 -0.33 3.07
CA MET A 1 6.03 -0.36 4.12
C MET A 1 5.50 0.34 5.37
N ASN A 2 5.75 -0.23 6.52
CA ASN A 2 5.49 0.39 7.83
C ASN A 2 6.71 0.13 8.71
N CYS A 3 7.23 1.14 9.41
CA CYS A 3 8.44 1.03 10.22
C CYS A 3 8.38 1.87 11.50
N ASN A 4 9.22 1.53 12.47
CA ASN A 4 9.29 2.24 13.75
C ASN A 4 10.11 3.53 13.66
N THR A 5 11.08 3.60 12.75
CA THR A 5 11.92 4.77 12.47
C THR A 5 11.72 5.22 11.02
N PRO A 6 11.82 6.54 10.71
CA PRO A 6 11.78 6.98 9.33
C PRO A 6 12.88 6.31 8.50
N THR A 7 12.49 5.63 7.44
CA THR A 7 13.38 4.81 6.59
C THR A 7 13.18 5.20 5.14
N ASP A 8 14.22 5.21 4.34
CA ASP A 8 14.11 5.35 2.89
C ASP A 8 13.60 4.06 2.23
N ILE A 9 13.10 4.17 1.02
CA ILE A 9 12.52 3.05 0.27
C ILE A 9 13.31 2.75 -1.01
N VAL A 10 14.45 3.41 -1.25
CA VAL A 10 15.14 3.39 -2.54
C VAL A 10 15.45 1.97 -3.02
N PHE A 11 15.95 1.10 -2.13
CA PHE A 11 16.20 -0.30 -2.46
C PHE A 11 14.94 -1.02 -2.95
N SER A 12 13.89 -1.03 -2.13
CA SER A 12 12.64 -1.72 -2.45
C SER A 12 11.93 -1.08 -3.65
N PHE A 13 11.97 0.25 -3.77
CA PHE A 13 11.35 0.97 -4.88
C PHE A 13 12.09 0.74 -6.21
N THR A 14 13.39 0.51 -6.19
CA THR A 14 14.17 0.18 -7.39
C THR A 14 13.68 -1.12 -8.01
N GLY A 15 13.60 -2.21 -7.24
CA GLY A 15 13.05 -3.48 -7.73
C GLY A 15 11.57 -3.38 -8.11
N PHE A 16 10.79 -2.68 -7.30
CA PHE A 16 9.37 -2.47 -7.56
C PHE A 16 9.10 -1.70 -8.87
N ALA A 17 9.83 -0.60 -9.12
CA ALA A 17 9.67 0.21 -10.32
C ALA A 17 10.02 -0.56 -11.60
N THR A 18 10.96 -1.51 -11.53
CA THR A 18 11.34 -2.38 -12.65
C THR A 18 10.18 -3.25 -13.14
N ARG A 19 9.31 -3.70 -12.22
CA ARG A 19 8.07 -4.42 -12.57
C ARG A 19 7.06 -3.54 -13.31
N GLY A 20 7.22 -2.24 -13.23
CA GLY A 20 6.39 -1.25 -13.93
C GLY A 20 6.72 -1.10 -15.42
N GLY A 21 6.76 -2.21 -16.17
CA GLY A 21 6.91 -2.23 -17.62
C GLY A 21 8.21 -2.86 -18.15
N ARG A 22 9.09 -3.41 -17.31
CA ARG A 22 10.33 -4.10 -17.74
C ARG A 22 10.26 -5.61 -17.48
N THR A 23 9.99 -6.03 -16.26
CA THR A 23 9.91 -7.46 -15.90
C THR A 23 8.48 -7.96 -15.78
N ASP A 24 7.49 -7.04 -15.74
CA ASP A 24 6.07 -7.35 -15.70
C ASP A 24 5.27 -6.43 -16.65
N GLU A 25 4.01 -6.79 -16.92
CA GLU A 25 3.09 -6.06 -17.81
C GLU A 25 2.38 -4.86 -17.17
N HIS A 26 2.71 -4.49 -15.91
CA HIS A 26 2.12 -3.38 -15.15
C HIS A 26 2.64 -2.02 -15.63
N LYS A 27 2.19 -1.56 -16.80
CA LYS A 27 2.69 -0.36 -17.50
C LYS A 27 1.67 0.79 -17.60
N ASP A 28 0.52 0.68 -16.94
CA ASP A 28 -0.61 1.60 -17.12
C ASP A 28 -0.67 2.66 -16.01
N GLY A 29 0.50 3.07 -15.52
CA GLY A 29 0.68 4.06 -14.49
C GLY A 29 1.23 3.48 -13.18
N TRP A 30 1.64 4.38 -12.31
CA TRP A 30 2.19 4.06 -11.00
C TRP A 30 2.04 5.25 -10.06
N GLY A 31 2.30 5.00 -8.79
CA GLY A 31 2.47 6.08 -7.83
C GLY A 31 2.97 5.59 -6.48
N ILE A 32 3.35 6.56 -5.66
CA ILE A 32 3.88 6.35 -4.33
C ILE A 32 3.49 7.50 -3.41
N ALA A 33 3.13 7.18 -2.18
CA ALA A 33 2.80 8.14 -1.14
C ALA A 33 3.65 7.88 0.11
N PHE A 34 4.28 8.93 0.60
CA PHE A 34 5.10 8.95 1.81
C PHE A 34 4.40 9.79 2.87
N PHE A 35 4.19 9.25 4.05
CA PHE A 35 3.76 10.05 5.19
C PHE A 35 4.95 10.78 5.82
N GLU A 36 4.80 12.10 6.01
CA GLU A 36 5.79 12.96 6.64
C GLU A 36 5.09 13.87 7.66
N GLY A 37 5.19 13.51 8.93
CA GLY A 37 4.37 14.13 9.98
C GLY A 37 2.88 13.98 9.68
N ASN A 38 2.14 15.08 9.65
CA ASN A 38 0.72 15.10 9.30
C ASN A 38 0.48 15.21 7.78
N GLY A 39 1.54 15.38 6.97
CA GLY A 39 1.47 15.53 5.53
C GLY A 39 1.68 14.22 4.77
N VAL A 40 1.36 14.27 3.47
CA VAL A 40 1.65 13.19 2.52
C VAL A 40 2.34 13.77 1.30
N ARG A 41 3.54 13.27 0.99
CA ARG A 41 4.15 13.47 -0.33
C ARG A 41 3.60 12.42 -1.27
N HIS A 42 2.87 12.85 -2.28
CA HIS A 42 2.19 11.97 -3.22
C HIS A 42 2.69 12.23 -4.64
N PHE A 43 3.22 11.18 -5.26
CA PHE A 43 3.71 11.21 -6.64
C PHE A 43 2.94 10.16 -7.43
N VAL A 44 2.38 10.56 -8.55
CA VAL A 44 1.66 9.68 -9.49
C VAL A 44 2.04 10.03 -10.92
N ASP A 45 2.08 9.03 -11.78
CA ASP A 45 2.33 9.17 -13.19
C ASP A 45 1.54 8.10 -13.96
N HIS A 46 0.94 8.45 -15.08
CA HIS A 46 0.24 7.50 -15.96
C HIS A 46 1.19 6.81 -16.94
N GLN A 47 2.46 7.23 -17.00
CA GLN A 47 3.50 6.55 -17.76
C GLN A 47 4.01 5.31 -17.02
N PRO A 48 4.59 4.31 -17.72
CA PRO A 48 5.24 3.18 -17.04
C PRO A 48 6.35 3.62 -16.09
N ALA A 49 6.47 3.01 -14.91
CA ALA A 49 7.44 3.40 -13.91
C ALA A 49 8.90 3.35 -14.42
N VAL A 50 9.23 2.39 -15.29
CA VAL A 50 10.58 2.24 -15.87
C VAL A 50 11.00 3.38 -16.79
N SER A 51 10.06 4.13 -17.34
CA SER A 51 10.31 5.27 -18.25
C SER A 51 9.89 6.62 -17.67
N SER A 52 9.41 6.64 -16.42
CA SER A 52 8.95 7.86 -15.78
C SER A 52 10.11 8.67 -15.20
N PRO A 53 10.32 9.93 -15.65
CA PRO A 53 11.30 10.83 -15.04
C PRO A 53 11.02 11.11 -13.56
N VAL A 54 9.75 11.01 -13.14
CA VAL A 54 9.32 11.18 -11.75
C VAL A 54 9.81 10.00 -10.91
N ALA A 55 9.74 8.77 -11.40
CA ALA A 55 10.29 7.60 -10.72
C ALA A 55 11.81 7.71 -10.54
N ASP A 56 12.51 8.19 -11.56
CA ASP A 56 13.96 8.40 -11.49
C ASP A 56 14.34 9.54 -10.51
N LEU A 57 13.50 10.56 -10.40
CA LEU A 57 13.68 11.62 -9.41
C LEU A 57 13.54 11.05 -7.99
N ILE A 58 12.50 10.25 -7.72
CA ILE A 58 12.25 9.68 -6.39
C ILE A 58 13.40 8.80 -5.92
N LYS A 59 14.01 7.99 -6.80
CA LYS A 59 15.18 7.17 -6.48
C LYS A 59 16.39 7.99 -6.00
N ARG A 60 16.43 9.30 -6.29
CA ARG A 60 17.52 10.23 -5.92
C ARG A 60 17.17 11.13 -4.74
N LEU A 61 15.92 11.14 -4.31
CA LEU A 61 15.49 11.96 -3.19
C LEU A 61 15.66 11.21 -1.87
N PRO A 62 16.29 11.79 -0.84
CA PRO A 62 16.45 11.17 0.46
C PRO A 62 15.15 11.28 1.29
N ILE A 63 14.05 10.75 0.76
CA ILE A 63 12.76 10.78 1.45
C ILE A 63 12.72 9.64 2.45
N GLN A 64 12.64 9.98 3.73
CA GLN A 64 12.45 9.03 4.82
C GLN A 64 11.04 9.10 5.35
N SER A 65 10.41 7.96 5.56
CA SER A 65 9.02 7.87 6.03
C SER A 65 8.82 6.62 6.88
N LYS A 66 7.89 6.70 7.85
CA LYS A 66 7.44 5.55 8.62
C LYS A 66 6.40 4.71 7.89
N ASN A 67 5.64 5.32 6.99
CA ASN A 67 4.61 4.64 6.20
C ASN A 67 4.70 5.04 4.75
N VAL A 68 4.81 4.05 3.87
CA VAL A 68 4.84 4.25 2.42
C VAL A 68 3.89 3.25 1.76
N ILE A 69 3.05 3.74 0.86
CA ILE A 69 2.25 2.91 -0.04
C ILE A 69 2.65 3.23 -1.47
N ALA A 70 3.04 2.21 -2.23
CA ALA A 70 3.36 2.31 -3.65
C ALA A 70 2.52 1.30 -4.44
N HIS A 71 2.19 1.65 -5.68
CA HIS A 71 1.43 0.80 -6.58
C HIS A 71 1.89 1.00 -8.02
N ILE A 72 2.02 -0.10 -8.77
CA ILE A 72 2.15 -0.10 -10.23
C ILE A 72 0.88 -0.70 -10.81
N ARG A 73 0.33 -0.02 -11.80
CA ARG A 73 -1.00 -0.32 -12.33
C ARG A 73 -0.92 -1.20 -13.58
N LYS A 74 -1.77 -2.23 -13.60
CA LYS A 74 -2.24 -2.90 -14.81
C LYS A 74 -3.73 -2.61 -14.91
N ALA A 75 -4.14 -1.88 -15.94
CA ALA A 75 -5.53 -1.45 -16.08
C ALA A 75 -6.42 -2.66 -16.40
N THR A 76 -7.33 -2.99 -15.49
CA THR A 76 -8.43 -3.94 -15.70
C THR A 76 -9.72 -3.19 -15.94
N GLN A 77 -9.90 -2.04 -15.26
CA GLN A 77 -11.02 -1.12 -15.40
C GLN A 77 -10.50 0.33 -15.43
N GLY A 78 -11.22 1.19 -16.15
CA GLY A 78 -10.88 2.60 -16.35
C GLY A 78 -9.73 2.82 -17.34
N GLU A 79 -9.71 3.99 -17.94
CA GLU A 79 -8.68 4.40 -18.91
C GLU A 79 -7.31 4.61 -18.23
N VAL A 80 -6.24 4.61 -19.07
CA VAL A 80 -4.88 4.96 -18.61
C VAL A 80 -4.80 6.48 -18.49
N MET A 81 -5.16 7.00 -17.33
CA MET A 81 -5.22 8.42 -16.99
C MET A 81 -4.69 8.66 -15.57
N LEU A 82 -4.26 9.89 -15.30
CA LEU A 82 -3.60 10.23 -14.04
C LEU A 82 -4.51 10.00 -12.83
N GLU A 83 -5.78 10.39 -12.93
CA GLU A 83 -6.80 10.24 -11.87
C GLU A 83 -7.11 8.78 -11.55
N ASN A 84 -6.73 7.83 -12.41
CA ASN A 84 -6.90 6.39 -12.21
C ASN A 84 -5.65 5.72 -11.63
N CYS A 85 -4.59 6.48 -11.34
CA CYS A 85 -3.36 5.95 -10.75
C CYS A 85 -3.47 5.86 -9.22
N HIS A 86 -3.04 4.73 -8.67
CA HIS A 86 -2.87 4.56 -7.23
C HIS A 86 -1.52 5.12 -6.74
N PRO A 87 -1.37 5.34 -5.41
CA PRO A 87 -2.39 5.24 -4.38
C PRO A 87 -3.34 6.43 -4.39
N PHE A 88 -4.58 6.23 -3.95
CA PHE A 88 -5.53 7.33 -3.74
C PHE A 88 -5.35 7.94 -2.37
N VAL A 89 -5.60 9.27 -2.26
CA VAL A 89 -5.44 10.03 -1.02
C VAL A 89 -6.70 10.81 -0.73
N ARG A 90 -7.24 10.71 0.49
CA ARG A 90 -8.38 11.50 0.98
C ARG A 90 -8.15 11.91 2.42
N GLU A 91 -8.79 13.02 2.82
CA GLU A 91 -8.84 13.43 4.21
C GLU A 91 -10.04 12.76 4.91
N CYS A 92 -9.82 12.24 6.11
CA CYS A 92 -10.88 11.86 7.04
C CYS A 92 -10.39 12.01 8.48
N TRP A 93 -11.18 12.70 9.32
CA TRP A 93 -10.88 12.97 10.73
C TRP A 93 -9.60 13.79 10.98
N GLY A 94 -9.31 14.77 10.10
CA GLY A 94 -8.16 15.66 10.24
C GLY A 94 -6.82 15.00 9.89
N ARG A 95 -6.83 13.86 9.20
CA ARG A 95 -5.63 13.17 8.72
C ARG A 95 -5.81 12.62 7.32
N TYR A 96 -4.71 12.42 6.64
CA TYR A 96 -4.73 11.76 5.35
C TYR A 96 -4.87 10.24 5.51
N TRP A 97 -5.67 9.67 4.60
CA TRP A 97 -5.79 8.25 4.36
C TRP A 97 -5.28 7.96 2.96
N VAL A 98 -4.41 6.98 2.86
CA VAL A 98 -3.79 6.55 1.61
C VAL A 98 -4.20 5.11 1.33
N PHE A 99 -4.66 4.86 0.11
CA PHE A 99 -5.23 3.58 -0.27
C PHE A 99 -4.66 3.07 -1.59
N ALA A 100 -4.34 1.77 -1.64
CA ALA A 100 -4.05 1.04 -2.86
C ALA A 100 -4.78 -0.29 -2.87
N HIS A 101 -5.20 -0.71 -4.05
CA HIS A 101 -5.89 -1.96 -4.31
C HIS A 101 -5.24 -2.67 -5.50
N ASN A 102 -4.92 -3.94 -5.31
CA ASN A 102 -4.52 -4.86 -6.37
C ASN A 102 -5.64 -5.90 -6.56
N GLY A 103 -6.33 -5.81 -7.68
CA GLY A 103 -7.47 -6.69 -7.99
C GLY A 103 -8.41 -6.11 -9.03
N ASP A 104 -9.62 -6.67 -9.07
CA ASP A 104 -10.71 -6.31 -9.97
C ASP A 104 -12.03 -6.63 -9.28
N LEU A 105 -12.92 -5.62 -9.14
CA LEU A 105 -14.21 -5.73 -8.48
C LEU A 105 -15.33 -5.65 -9.54
N LYS A 106 -15.97 -6.76 -9.81
CA LYS A 106 -17.04 -6.84 -10.80
C LYS A 106 -18.38 -6.37 -10.22
N GLU A 107 -19.05 -5.49 -10.94
CA GLU A 107 -20.38 -4.98 -10.54
C GLU A 107 -20.41 -4.29 -9.16
N PHE A 108 -19.24 -3.89 -8.63
CA PHE A 108 -19.18 -3.14 -7.39
C PHE A 108 -19.59 -1.68 -7.60
N ALA A 109 -20.85 -1.38 -7.40
CA ALA A 109 -21.44 -0.06 -7.59
C ALA A 109 -22.22 0.39 -6.35
N PRO A 110 -21.56 0.55 -5.18
CA PRO A 110 -22.24 0.98 -3.97
C PRO A 110 -22.78 2.40 -4.13
N GLU A 111 -23.89 2.68 -3.44
CA GLU A 111 -24.42 4.03 -3.33
C GLU A 111 -23.48 4.90 -2.48
N LEU A 112 -23.07 6.05 -3.03
CA LEU A 112 -22.26 7.04 -2.33
C LEU A 112 -23.13 8.26 -1.97
N ASP A 113 -23.03 8.69 -0.72
CA ASP A 113 -23.84 9.79 -0.15
C ASP A 113 -23.31 11.20 -0.50
N GLY A 114 -22.23 11.27 -1.28
CA GLY A 114 -21.60 12.52 -1.69
C GLY A 114 -20.52 13.05 -0.73
N SER A 115 -20.32 12.43 0.44
CA SER A 115 -19.22 12.85 1.36
C SER A 115 -17.84 12.50 0.81
N PHE A 116 -17.74 11.41 0.06
CA PHE A 116 -16.52 11.00 -0.67
C PHE A 116 -16.95 10.56 -2.08
N LEU A 117 -16.38 11.17 -3.10
CA LEU A 117 -16.66 10.85 -4.50
C LEU A 117 -15.39 10.49 -5.25
N PRO A 118 -15.43 9.50 -6.15
CA PRO A 118 -14.32 9.22 -7.04
C PRO A 118 -14.14 10.36 -8.04
N VAL A 119 -12.90 10.67 -8.39
CA VAL A 119 -12.52 11.60 -9.47
C VAL A 119 -12.34 10.84 -10.77
N GLY A 120 -11.72 9.66 -10.68
CA GLY A 120 -11.53 8.75 -11.80
C GLY A 120 -12.70 7.78 -11.99
N THR A 121 -12.45 6.74 -12.74
CA THR A 121 -13.47 5.77 -13.17
C THR A 121 -13.21 4.35 -12.67
N THR A 122 -12.22 4.16 -11.77
CA THR A 122 -11.85 2.84 -11.27
C THR A 122 -12.77 2.35 -10.15
N ASP A 123 -13.00 1.04 -10.14
CA ASP A 123 -13.60 0.31 -9.03
C ASP A 123 -12.85 0.53 -7.71
N SER A 124 -11.54 0.60 -7.79
CA SER A 124 -10.63 0.80 -6.66
C SER A 124 -10.87 2.13 -5.95
N GLU A 125 -10.98 3.24 -6.68
CA GLU A 125 -11.26 4.55 -6.07
C GLU A 125 -12.66 4.60 -5.48
N ARG A 126 -13.62 3.97 -6.16
CA ARG A 126 -14.99 3.83 -5.65
C ARG A 126 -15.02 3.02 -4.35
N ALA A 127 -14.23 1.94 -4.25
CA ALA A 127 -14.09 1.15 -3.03
C ALA A 127 -13.48 1.98 -1.88
N PHE A 128 -12.47 2.79 -2.18
CA PHE A 128 -11.89 3.70 -1.19
C PHE A 128 -12.90 4.73 -0.68
N CYS A 129 -13.65 5.39 -1.57
CA CYS A 129 -14.70 6.32 -1.19
C CYS A 129 -15.77 5.64 -0.32
N TYR A 130 -16.20 4.43 -0.68
CA TYR A 130 -17.14 3.63 0.09
C TYR A 130 -16.60 3.29 1.49
N ILE A 131 -15.36 2.83 1.61
CA ILE A 131 -14.72 2.54 2.91
C ILE A 131 -14.78 3.77 3.82
N LEU A 132 -14.35 4.94 3.32
CA LEU A 132 -14.35 6.18 4.10
C LEU A 132 -15.76 6.63 4.49
N GLN A 133 -16.73 6.52 3.60
CA GLN A 133 -18.14 6.78 3.88
C GLN A 133 -18.65 5.88 5.01
N GLN A 134 -18.42 4.58 4.93
CA GLN A 134 -18.85 3.63 5.95
C GLN A 134 -18.15 3.89 7.31
N MET A 135 -16.87 4.26 7.29
CA MET A 135 -16.15 4.70 8.49
C MET A 135 -16.83 5.93 9.12
N ARG A 136 -17.19 6.94 8.33
CA ARG A 136 -17.90 8.14 8.78
C ARG A 136 -19.31 7.83 9.30
N HIS A 137 -20.05 6.95 8.65
CA HIS A 137 -21.37 6.52 9.11
C HIS A 137 -21.28 5.79 10.45
N ARG A 138 -20.32 4.90 10.62
CA ARG A 138 -20.17 4.09 11.83
C ARG A 138 -19.64 4.86 13.03
N PHE A 139 -18.68 5.77 12.82
CA PHE A 139 -17.92 6.41 13.90
C PHE A 139 -18.13 7.94 13.99
N GLY A 140 -18.90 8.52 13.08
CA GLY A 140 -19.17 9.95 13.06
C GLY A 140 -17.91 10.78 12.76
N ARG A 141 -17.64 11.76 13.65
CA ARG A 141 -16.54 12.74 13.42
C ARG A 141 -15.25 12.41 14.15
N THR A 142 -15.18 11.30 14.88
CA THR A 142 -14.05 10.98 15.75
C THR A 142 -13.40 9.68 15.29
N LEU A 143 -12.08 9.69 15.19
CA LEU A 143 -11.30 8.48 14.93
C LEU A 143 -11.50 7.50 16.10
N PRO A 144 -11.98 6.26 15.85
CA PRO A 144 -12.17 5.26 16.88
C PRO A 144 -10.83 4.68 17.36
N ALA A 145 -10.87 3.91 18.44
CA ALA A 145 -9.72 3.13 18.90
C ALA A 145 -9.32 2.10 17.82
N LEU A 146 -8.02 1.83 17.71
CA LEU A 146 -7.46 0.96 16.67
C LEU A 146 -8.10 -0.44 16.61
N PRO A 147 -8.39 -1.15 17.72
CA PRO A 147 -9.05 -2.46 17.66
C PRO A 147 -10.46 -2.40 17.06
N GLU A 148 -11.22 -1.36 17.40
CA GLU A 148 -12.58 -1.16 16.89
C GLU A 148 -12.55 -0.84 15.38
N LEU A 149 -11.64 0.05 14.97
CA LEU A 149 -11.41 0.36 13.56
C LEU A 149 -10.98 -0.87 12.76
N THR A 150 -10.06 -1.66 13.30
CA THR A 150 -9.56 -2.89 12.67
C THR A 150 -10.69 -3.90 12.42
N SER A 151 -11.50 -4.15 13.45
CA SER A 151 -12.65 -5.06 13.33
C SER A 151 -13.65 -4.59 12.29
N PHE A 152 -13.93 -3.29 12.25
CA PHE A 152 -14.82 -2.68 11.27
C PHE A 152 -14.26 -2.79 9.84
N LEU A 153 -12.99 -2.43 9.64
CA LEU A 153 -12.34 -2.50 8.33
C LEU A 153 -12.27 -3.93 7.79
N ARG A 154 -12.08 -4.93 8.66
CA ARG A 154 -12.16 -6.33 8.25
C ARG A 154 -13.53 -6.66 7.68
N GLY A 155 -14.61 -6.27 8.36
CA GLY A 155 -15.98 -6.50 7.88
C GLY A 155 -16.22 -5.89 6.50
N ILE A 156 -15.85 -4.61 6.33
CA ILE A 156 -15.98 -3.90 5.05
C ILE A 156 -15.09 -4.52 3.95
N ALA A 157 -13.86 -4.91 4.28
CA ALA A 157 -12.98 -5.54 3.30
C ALA A 157 -13.53 -6.91 2.83
N SER A 158 -14.11 -7.70 3.74
CA SER A 158 -14.77 -8.96 3.40
C SER A 158 -16.01 -8.76 2.55
N GLU A 159 -16.82 -7.70 2.82
CA GLU A 159 -17.96 -7.32 2.00
C GLU A 159 -17.53 -6.96 0.57
N ILE A 160 -16.52 -6.11 0.42
CA ILE A 160 -16.01 -5.71 -0.90
C ILE A 160 -15.40 -6.90 -1.64
N ALA A 161 -14.67 -7.78 -0.95
CA ALA A 161 -14.05 -8.97 -1.52
C ALA A 161 -15.08 -9.98 -2.11
N ALA A 162 -16.34 -9.89 -1.72
CA ALA A 162 -17.42 -10.69 -2.36
C ALA A 162 -17.67 -10.32 -3.83
N TYR A 163 -17.20 -9.15 -4.27
CA TYR A 163 -17.32 -8.68 -5.65
C TYR A 163 -16.12 -9.01 -6.53
N GLY A 164 -15.05 -9.57 -5.97
CA GLY A 164 -13.87 -9.94 -6.76
C GLY A 164 -12.57 -9.94 -5.95
N THR A 165 -11.45 -9.86 -6.66
CA THR A 165 -10.14 -9.81 -6.02
C THR A 165 -9.94 -8.47 -5.32
N PHE A 166 -9.70 -8.49 -4.00
CA PHE A 166 -9.51 -7.29 -3.18
C PHE A 166 -8.30 -7.43 -2.24
N ASN A 167 -7.10 -7.28 -2.81
CA ASN A 167 -5.89 -7.15 -2.00
C ASN A 167 -5.69 -5.66 -1.69
N MET A 168 -5.92 -5.28 -0.44
CA MET A 168 -5.99 -3.88 -0.01
C MET A 168 -4.78 -3.50 0.85
N MET A 169 -4.30 -2.28 0.65
CA MET A 169 -3.45 -1.54 1.59
C MET A 169 -4.10 -0.20 1.90
N LEU A 170 -4.31 0.09 3.17
CA LEU A 170 -4.89 1.33 3.67
C LEU A 170 -4.05 1.84 4.84
N SER A 171 -3.63 3.10 4.82
CA SER A 171 -2.88 3.70 5.95
C SER A 171 -3.38 5.08 6.30
N ASN A 172 -3.31 5.42 7.57
CA ASN A 172 -3.55 6.76 8.11
C ASN A 172 -2.26 7.44 8.64
N GLY A 173 -1.09 6.89 8.30
CA GLY A 173 0.21 7.37 8.75
C GLY A 173 0.70 6.74 10.07
N GLU A 174 -0.18 6.18 10.89
CA GLU A 174 0.18 5.44 12.11
C GLU A 174 0.13 3.93 11.88
N ALA A 175 -0.98 3.44 11.37
CA ALA A 175 -1.19 2.02 11.08
C ALA A 175 -1.27 1.77 9.57
N LEU A 176 -0.83 0.58 9.17
CA LEU A 176 -1.04 0.03 7.84
C LEU A 176 -1.97 -1.18 7.97
N PHE A 177 -3.19 -1.06 7.45
CA PHE A 177 -4.18 -2.12 7.35
C PHE A 177 -4.03 -2.83 6.01
N THR A 178 -3.96 -4.14 6.02
CA THR A 178 -3.82 -4.96 4.81
C THR A 178 -4.84 -6.07 4.80
N HIS A 179 -5.54 -6.26 3.69
CA HIS A 179 -6.46 -7.37 3.47
C HIS A 179 -6.00 -8.17 2.26
N CYS A 180 -5.96 -9.48 2.39
CA CYS A 180 -5.59 -10.42 1.34
C CYS A 180 -6.82 -11.22 0.90
N SER A 181 -7.26 -11.07 -0.34
CA SER A 181 -8.26 -11.98 -0.90
C SER A 181 -7.65 -13.11 -1.73
N THR A 182 -6.46 -12.88 -2.29
CA THR A 182 -5.78 -13.89 -3.13
C THR A 182 -4.30 -14.04 -2.78
N LYS A 183 -3.53 -12.95 -2.82
CA LYS A 183 -2.07 -13.04 -2.72
C LYS A 183 -1.46 -11.78 -2.11
N LEU A 184 -0.95 -11.89 -0.91
CA LEU A 184 -0.05 -10.94 -0.27
C LEU A 184 1.05 -11.71 0.46
N HIS A 185 2.21 -11.08 0.57
CA HIS A 185 3.35 -11.54 1.35
C HIS A 185 3.86 -10.40 2.21
N TYR A 186 4.48 -10.74 3.32
CA TYR A 186 5.20 -9.75 4.13
C TYR A 186 6.50 -10.31 4.67
N ILE A 187 7.41 -9.41 4.98
CA ILE A 187 8.62 -9.66 5.74
C ILE A 187 8.77 -8.58 6.80
N ILE A 188 9.29 -8.97 7.96
CA ILE A 188 9.71 -8.03 8.99
C ILE A 188 11.23 -8.08 9.06
N ARG A 189 11.88 -7.02 8.59
CA ARG A 189 13.32 -6.83 8.72
C ARG A 189 13.61 -6.21 10.06
N GLN A 190 14.40 -6.89 10.86
CA GLN A 190 14.82 -6.48 12.20
C GLN A 190 16.15 -7.13 12.55
N TYR A 191 16.81 -6.65 13.59
CA TYR A 191 18.07 -7.23 14.05
C TYR A 191 17.91 -8.75 14.41
N PRO A 192 18.88 -9.62 14.03
CA PRO A 192 20.08 -9.30 13.23
C PRO A 192 19.74 -9.10 11.75
N PHE A 193 20.23 -8.00 11.18
CA PHE A 193 20.03 -7.70 9.77
C PHE A 193 20.99 -8.51 8.90
N THR A 194 20.54 -8.81 7.68
CA THR A 194 21.28 -9.59 6.68
C THR A 194 21.31 -8.85 5.35
N THR A 195 22.13 -9.35 4.45
CA THR A 195 22.14 -8.91 3.05
C THR A 195 20.85 -9.36 2.35
N ALA A 196 20.35 -8.53 1.42
CA ALA A 196 19.24 -8.85 0.56
C ALA A 196 19.54 -8.54 -0.91
N ASN A 197 19.06 -9.43 -1.80
CA ASN A 197 19.22 -9.33 -3.24
C ASN A 197 17.86 -9.12 -3.89
N LEU A 198 17.72 -8.06 -4.72
CA LEU A 198 16.50 -7.85 -5.48
C LEU A 198 16.27 -8.99 -6.49
N SER A 199 15.01 -9.40 -6.67
CA SER A 199 14.64 -10.43 -7.63
C SER A 199 14.69 -9.93 -9.08
N ASP A 200 14.43 -8.64 -9.29
CA ASP A 200 14.22 -8.04 -10.60
C ASP A 200 15.40 -7.19 -11.10
N GLU A 201 16.40 -6.94 -10.24
CA GLU A 201 17.58 -6.14 -10.53
C GLU A 201 18.83 -6.72 -9.86
N GLN A 202 20.00 -6.50 -10.45
CA GLN A 202 21.27 -6.87 -9.85
C GLN A 202 21.70 -5.84 -8.78
N VAL A 203 20.88 -5.68 -7.76
CA VAL A 203 21.12 -4.76 -6.64
C VAL A 203 21.09 -5.55 -5.34
N THR A 204 22.16 -5.39 -4.58
CA THR A 204 22.32 -6.00 -3.26
C THR A 204 22.46 -4.90 -2.23
N VAL A 205 21.90 -5.09 -1.06
CA VAL A 205 22.10 -4.23 0.11
C VAL A 205 22.44 -5.09 1.32
N ASP A 206 23.44 -4.66 2.10
CA ASP A 206 23.64 -5.18 3.45
C ASP A 206 22.92 -4.25 4.43
N PHE A 207 21.79 -4.72 4.93
CA PHE A 207 21.02 -3.94 5.87
C PHE A 207 21.74 -3.70 7.20
N ALA A 208 22.72 -4.54 7.58
CA ALA A 208 23.51 -4.33 8.78
C ALA A 208 24.37 -3.06 8.73
N GLU A 209 24.75 -2.60 7.51
CA GLU A 209 25.55 -1.37 7.33
C GLU A 209 24.72 -0.09 7.38
N VAL A 210 23.40 -0.17 7.13
CA VAL A 210 22.53 1.00 6.94
C VAL A 210 21.41 1.11 7.98
N THR A 211 21.37 0.20 8.95
CA THR A 211 20.34 0.16 10.01
C THR A 211 20.98 0.10 11.40
N THR A 212 20.17 0.30 12.42
CA THR A 212 20.55 0.11 13.83
C THR A 212 19.80 -1.09 14.42
N PRO A 213 20.28 -1.70 15.52
CA PRO A 213 19.60 -2.84 16.15
C PRO A 213 18.15 -2.56 16.58
N ASP A 214 17.77 -1.30 16.76
CA ASP A 214 16.44 -0.90 17.17
C ASP A 214 15.47 -0.75 15.98
N ASP A 215 15.99 -0.71 14.74
CA ASP A 215 15.18 -0.53 13.54
C ASP A 215 14.33 -1.76 13.23
N ARG A 216 13.14 -1.51 12.75
CA ARG A 216 12.22 -2.55 12.29
C ARG A 216 11.37 -2.05 11.14
N VAL A 217 11.33 -2.84 10.09
CA VAL A 217 10.63 -2.51 8.86
C VAL A 217 9.76 -3.68 8.42
N ALA A 218 8.45 -3.50 8.39
CA ALA A 218 7.53 -4.40 7.72
C ALA A 218 7.36 -3.97 6.26
N VAL A 219 7.64 -4.88 5.34
CA VAL A 219 7.39 -4.71 3.91
C VAL A 219 6.29 -5.67 3.50
N ILE A 220 5.25 -5.17 2.86
CA ILE A 220 4.10 -5.95 2.41
C ILE A 220 3.97 -5.78 0.89
N VAL A 221 3.83 -6.87 0.17
CA VAL A 221 3.84 -6.91 -1.29
C VAL A 221 2.89 -7.99 -1.84
N THR A 222 2.48 -7.87 -3.09
CA THR A 222 1.78 -8.95 -3.80
C THR A 222 2.75 -10.06 -4.21
N GLU A 223 3.97 -9.70 -4.62
CA GLU A 223 5.05 -10.62 -5.01
C GLU A 223 6.35 -10.24 -4.29
N PRO A 224 7.09 -11.21 -3.71
CA PRO A 224 8.38 -10.98 -3.08
C PRO A 224 9.33 -10.14 -3.93
N LEU A 225 9.98 -9.15 -3.30
CA LEU A 225 10.93 -8.25 -3.97
C LEU A 225 12.37 -8.78 -3.95
N THR A 226 12.67 -9.73 -3.08
CA THR A 226 14.00 -10.31 -2.88
C THR A 226 13.95 -11.82 -3.02
N SER A 227 15.06 -12.40 -3.50
CA SER A 227 15.17 -13.82 -3.81
C SER A 227 15.73 -14.65 -2.66
N ASP A 228 16.38 -14.03 -1.70
CA ASP A 228 17.15 -14.65 -0.62
C ASP A 228 16.60 -14.38 0.78
N GLU A 229 15.49 -13.65 0.89
CA GLU A 229 14.78 -13.43 2.14
C GLU A 229 13.55 -14.35 2.26
N ILE A 230 13.16 -14.69 3.49
CA ILE A 230 11.98 -15.52 3.75
C ILE A 230 10.76 -14.62 3.90
N TRP A 231 9.86 -14.68 2.93
CA TRP A 231 8.59 -13.97 2.94
C TRP A 231 7.49 -14.86 3.50
N THR A 232 6.69 -14.30 4.40
CA THR A 232 5.49 -14.96 4.92
C THR A 232 4.30 -14.63 4.05
N GLN A 233 3.59 -15.65 3.57
CA GLN A 233 2.38 -15.49 2.78
C GLN A 233 1.16 -15.29 3.69
N PHE A 234 0.26 -14.40 3.29
CA PHE A 234 -1.07 -14.27 3.90
C PHE A 234 -1.99 -15.41 3.46
N SER A 235 -2.91 -15.80 4.33
CA SER A 235 -4.05 -16.62 3.95
C SER A 235 -5.12 -15.78 3.24
N PRO A 236 -5.84 -16.32 2.24
CA PRO A 236 -7.01 -15.64 1.68
C PRO A 236 -8.06 -15.33 2.76
N GLY A 237 -8.61 -14.11 2.73
CA GLY A 237 -9.55 -13.59 3.74
C GLY A 237 -8.86 -12.95 4.96
N GLU A 238 -7.56 -13.12 5.12
CA GLU A 238 -6.82 -12.61 6.27
C GLU A 238 -6.63 -11.09 6.20
N MET A 239 -6.78 -10.44 7.35
CA MET A 239 -6.40 -9.05 7.57
C MET A 239 -5.29 -8.97 8.61
N LYS A 240 -4.23 -8.21 8.31
CA LYS A 240 -3.20 -7.84 9.28
C LYS A 240 -3.08 -6.34 9.41
N VAL A 241 -2.73 -5.89 10.60
CA VAL A 241 -2.44 -4.48 10.89
C VAL A 241 -1.01 -4.36 11.36
N PHE A 242 -0.27 -3.48 10.71
CA PHE A 242 1.13 -3.20 11.04
C PHE A 242 1.25 -1.83 11.69
N VAL A 243 1.98 -1.77 12.80
CA VAL A 243 2.33 -0.54 13.53
C VAL A 243 3.78 -0.66 13.98
N ASP A 244 4.56 0.40 13.76
CA ASP A 244 5.98 0.46 14.12
C ASP A 244 6.78 -0.79 13.66
N GLY A 245 6.52 -1.23 12.43
CA GLY A 245 7.20 -2.37 11.82
C GLY A 245 6.83 -3.75 12.39
N LYS A 246 5.76 -3.85 13.18
CA LYS A 246 5.27 -5.11 13.79
C LYS A 246 3.88 -5.44 13.29
N VAL A 247 3.56 -6.71 13.25
CA VAL A 247 2.16 -7.17 13.19
C VAL A 247 1.54 -6.91 14.56
N LEU A 248 0.61 -5.97 14.62
CA LEU A 248 -0.12 -5.63 15.85
C LEU A 248 -1.39 -6.46 16.01
N ALA A 249 -2.06 -6.75 14.92
CA ALA A 249 -3.27 -7.56 14.89
C ALA A 249 -3.29 -8.48 13.67
N GLU A 250 -3.77 -9.70 13.89
CA GLU A 250 -4.04 -10.71 12.87
C GLU A 250 -5.49 -11.17 13.00
N LEU A 251 -6.26 -11.00 11.94
CA LEU A 251 -7.66 -11.43 11.89
C LEU A 251 -7.76 -12.46 10.76
N PRO A 252 -7.95 -13.75 11.10
CA PRO A 252 -8.13 -14.80 10.11
C PRO A 252 -9.40 -14.58 9.27
N ALA A 253 -9.51 -15.33 8.18
CA ALA A 253 -10.65 -15.31 7.27
C ALA A 253 -12.00 -15.57 7.96
#